data_411d97a8578f2fbb7ba8e7340ed25b94
#
_entry.id   411d97a8578f2fbb7ba8e7340ed25b94
#
_cell.length_a   1.000
_cell.length_b   1.000
_cell.length_c   1.000
_cell.angle_alpha   90.00
_cell.angle_beta   90.00
_cell.angle_gamma   90.00
#
_symmetry.space_group_name_H-M   'P 1'
#
loop_
_entity.id
_entity.type
_entity.pdbx_description
1 polymer ?
#
loop_
_entity_poly.entity_id
_entity_poly.type
_entity_poly.pdbx_seq_one_letter_code
_entity_poly.pdbx_strand_id
1 'polypeptide(L)'
;GQSTSSKMTDLKISLIQSDLYWENIEANLAHFEEKIWAISEETDLIILPEMFSTGFTMNAKQLSEPPHVKTFRWMVQMADQKKAVIMGSYIVKEKNNYFNRLYAVYPEGKYGKYDKKHLFTLGGEQDFFEPGVEKSIITTKGWKICPLICYDLRFPAWSRLKYQGPDLYEYDLLIYVASWPKMRINAWDTLLSARAIENQSYCVGVNRTGIDGNGLEYLGHSGVYDFLGDRQADLGTSVTTSTTVLSKEGLDLFRSTFPFQKEADSFNFL
;
A
#
# COMPACT_ATOMS: atom_id res chain seq x y z
N GLY A 1 -27.27 19.58 -1.95
CA GLY A 1 -26.21 18.61 -2.08
C GLY A 1 -26.57 17.52 -3.07
N GLN A 2 -25.99 17.57 -4.26
CA GLN A 2 -26.13 16.44 -5.18
C GLN A 2 -25.30 15.29 -4.62
N SER A 3 -25.96 14.20 -4.23
CA SER A 3 -25.26 12.97 -3.94
C SER A 3 -24.60 12.50 -5.24
N THR A 4 -23.29 12.56 -5.31
CA THR A 4 -22.54 11.95 -6.41
C THR A 4 -22.70 10.44 -6.27
N SER A 5 -23.61 9.84 -7.04
CA SER A 5 -23.68 8.37 -7.12
C SER A 5 -22.34 7.85 -7.66
N SER A 6 -21.72 6.89 -6.96
CA SER A 6 -20.50 6.24 -7.44
C SER A 6 -20.80 5.51 -8.75
N LYS A 7 -19.86 5.56 -9.71
CA LYS A 7 -19.97 4.88 -10.99
C LYS A 7 -19.42 3.46 -10.88
N MET A 8 -19.85 2.56 -11.75
CA MET A 8 -19.39 1.16 -11.76
C MET A 8 -17.86 1.03 -11.98
N THR A 9 -17.24 2.03 -12.63
CA THR A 9 -15.79 2.07 -12.86
C THR A 9 -14.99 2.68 -11.69
N ASP A 10 -15.68 3.25 -10.69
CA ASP A 10 -15.02 3.83 -9.52
C ASP A 10 -14.44 2.74 -8.64
N LEU A 11 -13.33 3.04 -7.96
CA LEU A 11 -12.70 2.12 -7.03
C LEU A 11 -12.89 2.65 -5.60
N LYS A 12 -13.49 1.83 -4.76
CA LYS A 12 -13.68 2.14 -3.35
C LYS A 12 -12.57 1.49 -2.55
N ILE A 13 -11.76 2.32 -1.89
CA ILE A 13 -10.63 1.86 -1.11
C ILE A 13 -10.80 2.20 0.37
N SER A 14 -10.43 1.27 1.23
CA SER A 14 -10.45 1.46 2.69
C SER A 14 -9.02 1.40 3.22
N LEU A 15 -8.61 2.46 3.92
CA LEU A 15 -7.30 2.56 4.56
C LEU A 15 -7.48 2.28 6.05
N ILE A 16 -6.69 1.37 6.61
CA ILE A 16 -6.71 1.08 8.04
C ILE A 16 -5.43 1.61 8.67
N GLN A 17 -5.55 2.75 9.35
CA GLN A 17 -4.48 3.36 10.13
C GLN A 17 -4.61 2.91 11.57
N SER A 18 -3.59 2.22 12.09
CA SER A 18 -3.68 1.64 13.43
C SER A 18 -2.31 1.51 14.10
N ASP A 19 -2.34 1.42 15.42
CA ASP A 19 -1.25 0.90 16.20
C ASP A 19 -1.11 -0.61 15.96
N LEU A 20 0.05 -1.17 16.28
CA LEU A 20 0.35 -2.60 16.11
C LEU A 20 0.82 -3.18 17.44
N TYR A 21 0.47 -4.43 17.70
CA TYR A 21 1.03 -5.20 18.80
C TYR A 21 2.43 -5.69 18.41
N TRP A 22 3.43 -5.31 19.18
CA TRP A 22 4.82 -5.61 18.86
C TRP A 22 5.09 -7.12 18.91
N GLU A 23 5.56 -7.66 17.77
CA GLU A 23 5.96 -9.06 17.62
C GLU A 23 4.90 -10.09 18.04
N ASN A 24 3.62 -9.74 17.89
CA ASN A 24 2.50 -10.61 18.27
C ASN A 24 1.53 -10.81 17.10
N ILE A 25 1.81 -11.85 16.30
CA ILE A 25 1.03 -12.14 15.09
C ILE A 25 -0.45 -12.36 15.42
N GLU A 26 -0.75 -13.22 16.41
CA GLU A 26 -2.13 -13.54 16.79
C GLU A 26 -2.93 -12.31 17.18
N ALA A 27 -2.35 -11.45 18.02
CA ALA A 27 -3.02 -10.23 18.48
C ALA A 27 -3.28 -9.28 17.32
N ASN A 28 -2.32 -9.14 16.40
CA ASN A 28 -2.48 -8.26 15.25
C ASN A 28 -3.55 -8.76 14.27
N LEU A 29 -3.59 -10.06 14.00
CA LEU A 29 -4.63 -10.62 13.12
C LEU A 29 -6.02 -10.42 13.73
N ALA A 30 -6.19 -10.69 15.02
CA ALA A 30 -7.47 -10.46 15.70
C ALA A 30 -7.87 -8.97 15.68
N HIS A 31 -6.90 -8.09 15.90
CA HIS A 31 -7.11 -6.64 15.92
C HIS A 31 -7.55 -6.10 14.56
N PHE A 32 -6.86 -6.49 13.49
CA PHE A 32 -7.24 -6.09 12.15
C PHE A 32 -8.54 -6.74 11.66
N GLU A 33 -8.81 -7.98 12.05
CA GLU A 33 -10.09 -8.63 11.75
C GLU A 33 -11.26 -7.81 12.29
N GLU A 34 -11.17 -7.37 13.53
CA GLU A 34 -12.20 -6.53 14.15
C GLU A 34 -12.40 -5.21 13.39
N LYS A 35 -11.31 -4.56 12.97
CA LYS A 35 -11.37 -3.34 12.18
C LYS A 35 -11.94 -3.55 10.79
N ILE A 36 -11.59 -4.64 10.14
CA ILE A 36 -12.11 -5.00 8.82
C ILE A 36 -13.62 -5.25 8.92
N TRP A 37 -14.07 -5.99 9.93
CA TRP A 37 -15.50 -6.24 10.15
C TRP A 37 -16.30 -4.97 10.43
N ALA A 38 -15.66 -3.98 11.04
CA ALA A 38 -16.31 -2.70 11.36
C ALA A 38 -16.50 -1.79 10.14
N ILE A 39 -15.90 -2.11 8.98
CA ILE A 39 -16.13 -1.35 7.76
C ILE A 39 -17.57 -1.60 7.29
N SER A 40 -18.41 -0.56 7.37
CA SER A 40 -19.82 -0.66 6.97
C SER A 40 -20.04 -0.30 5.50
N GLU A 41 -19.13 0.48 4.92
CA GLU A 41 -19.22 0.89 3.52
C GLU A 41 -18.83 -0.28 2.61
N GLU A 42 -19.43 -0.32 1.42
CA GLU A 42 -18.95 -1.17 0.35
C GLU A 42 -17.52 -0.79 -0.01
N THR A 43 -16.63 -1.76 -0.18
CA THR A 43 -15.23 -1.51 -0.47
C THR A 43 -14.70 -2.55 -1.45
N ASP A 44 -13.78 -2.12 -2.33
CA ASP A 44 -13.15 -2.99 -3.33
C ASP A 44 -11.74 -3.41 -2.91
N LEU A 45 -11.07 -2.59 -2.09
CA LEU A 45 -9.69 -2.80 -1.67
C LEU A 45 -9.52 -2.31 -0.25
N ILE A 46 -8.93 -3.15 0.61
CA ILE A 46 -8.62 -2.83 2.00
C ILE A 46 -7.11 -2.88 2.15
N ILE A 47 -6.51 -1.80 2.66
CA ILE A 47 -5.06 -1.64 2.72
C ILE A 47 -4.61 -1.54 4.18
N LEU A 48 -3.69 -2.44 4.57
CA LEU A 48 -3.06 -2.51 5.89
C LEU A 48 -1.64 -1.95 5.83
N PRO A 49 -1.05 -1.53 6.97
CA PRO A 49 0.32 -1.01 7.00
C PRO A 49 1.39 -2.06 6.70
N GLU A 50 2.64 -1.60 6.56
CA GLU A 50 3.83 -2.45 6.45
C GLU A 50 4.00 -3.29 7.71
N MET A 51 4.34 -4.58 7.50
CA MET A 51 4.58 -5.55 8.59
C MET A 51 3.46 -5.52 9.64
N PHE A 52 2.22 -5.54 9.16
CA PHE A 52 1.04 -5.34 9.99
C PHE A 52 0.86 -6.43 11.06
N SER A 53 1.46 -7.59 10.88
CA SER A 53 1.31 -8.70 11.82
C SER A 53 2.34 -8.71 12.94
N THR A 54 3.43 -7.91 12.82
CA THR A 54 4.55 -7.96 13.79
C THR A 54 5.03 -6.60 14.27
N GLY A 55 4.79 -5.54 13.49
CA GLY A 55 5.56 -4.31 13.59
C GLY A 55 6.86 -4.43 12.80
N PHE A 56 7.56 -3.31 12.60
CA PHE A 56 8.80 -3.24 11.83
C PHE A 56 9.95 -3.77 12.68
N THR A 57 10.13 -5.08 12.67
CA THR A 57 11.11 -5.82 13.47
C THR A 57 12.11 -6.55 12.58
N MET A 58 13.33 -6.70 13.08
CA MET A 58 14.38 -7.49 12.44
C MET A 58 14.39 -8.95 12.90
N ASN A 59 13.43 -9.34 13.75
CA ASN A 59 13.33 -10.71 14.28
C ASN A 59 12.69 -11.67 13.28
N ALA A 60 13.25 -11.71 12.07
CA ALA A 60 12.70 -12.49 10.96
C ALA A 60 12.72 -13.99 11.22
N LYS A 61 13.78 -14.50 11.85
CA LYS A 61 13.95 -15.93 12.10
C LYS A 61 12.78 -16.52 12.92
N GLN A 62 12.31 -15.80 13.94
CA GLN A 62 11.24 -16.26 14.83
C GLN A 62 9.85 -15.93 14.34
N LEU A 63 9.69 -14.88 13.56
CA LEU A 63 8.38 -14.33 13.20
C LEU A 63 7.97 -14.57 11.75
N SER A 64 8.87 -15.10 10.93
CA SER A 64 8.57 -15.39 9.54
C SER A 64 7.61 -16.55 9.40
N GLU A 65 6.87 -16.53 8.30
CA GLU A 65 5.99 -17.62 7.90
C GLU A 65 6.37 -18.11 6.51
N PRO A 66 6.25 -19.41 6.22
CA PRO A 66 6.32 -19.87 4.83
C PRO A 66 5.22 -19.19 3.99
N PRO A 67 5.37 -19.15 2.65
CA PRO A 67 4.31 -18.62 1.79
C PRO A 67 3.00 -19.39 1.99
N HIS A 68 1.88 -18.67 1.93
CA HIS A 68 0.52 -19.22 1.85
C HIS A 68 0.06 -20.04 3.05
N VAL A 69 0.58 -19.73 4.24
CA VAL A 69 0.12 -20.39 5.47
C VAL A 69 -0.75 -19.44 6.31
N LYS A 70 -0.53 -19.31 7.58
CA LYS A 70 -1.44 -18.67 8.54
C LYS A 70 -1.91 -17.26 8.17
N THR A 71 -1.00 -16.29 8.02
CA THR A 71 -1.38 -14.91 7.72
C THR A 71 -1.99 -14.79 6.34
N PHE A 72 -1.44 -15.49 5.35
CA PHE A 72 -2.03 -15.52 4.02
C PHE A 72 -3.46 -16.09 4.04
N ARG A 73 -3.70 -17.19 4.73
CA ARG A 73 -5.04 -17.78 4.87
C ARG A 73 -6.01 -16.85 5.57
N TRP A 74 -5.53 -16.12 6.57
CA TRP A 74 -6.32 -15.08 7.23
C TRP A 74 -6.71 -13.97 6.22
N MET A 75 -5.78 -13.55 5.36
CA MET A 75 -6.08 -12.56 4.32
C MET A 75 -7.13 -13.08 3.33
N VAL A 76 -7.04 -14.35 2.94
CA VAL A 76 -8.06 -14.99 2.08
C VAL A 76 -9.44 -14.95 2.76
N GLN A 77 -9.49 -15.28 4.03
CA GLN A 77 -10.73 -15.26 4.81
C GLN A 77 -11.34 -13.86 4.87
N MET A 78 -10.52 -12.84 5.14
CA MET A 78 -10.97 -11.45 5.19
C MET A 78 -11.46 -10.98 3.82
N ALA A 79 -10.72 -11.29 2.77
CA ALA A 79 -11.09 -10.95 1.39
C ALA A 79 -12.44 -11.57 1.01
N ASP A 80 -12.64 -12.84 1.34
CA ASP A 80 -13.91 -13.54 1.05
C ASP A 80 -15.08 -12.92 1.83
N GLN A 81 -14.89 -12.63 3.11
CA GLN A 81 -15.95 -12.06 3.95
C GLN A 81 -16.37 -10.66 3.49
N LYS A 82 -15.42 -9.84 3.04
CA LYS A 82 -15.68 -8.46 2.62
C LYS A 82 -15.88 -8.32 1.12
N LYS A 83 -15.67 -9.38 0.34
CA LYS A 83 -15.72 -9.34 -1.13
C LYS A 83 -14.82 -8.23 -1.69
N ALA A 84 -13.62 -8.14 -1.13
CA ALA A 84 -12.65 -7.10 -1.45
C ALA A 84 -11.24 -7.68 -1.50
N VAL A 85 -10.34 -7.02 -2.24
CA VAL A 85 -8.91 -7.35 -2.19
C VAL A 85 -8.35 -6.84 -0.87
N ILE A 86 -7.58 -7.68 -0.16
CA ILE A 86 -6.87 -7.29 1.07
C ILE A 86 -5.39 -7.16 0.75
N MET A 87 -4.77 -6.05 1.15
CA MET A 87 -3.38 -5.75 0.85
C MET A 87 -2.63 -5.35 2.12
N GLY A 88 -1.44 -5.91 2.30
CA GLY A 88 -0.55 -5.58 3.40
C GLY A 88 0.72 -6.41 3.34
N SER A 89 1.78 -6.00 4.06
CA SER A 89 3.03 -6.76 4.07
C SER A 89 3.27 -7.45 5.41
N TYR A 90 4.00 -8.54 5.37
CA TYR A 90 4.47 -9.25 6.55
C TYR A 90 5.73 -10.05 6.22
N ILE A 91 6.33 -10.70 7.22
CA ILE A 91 7.60 -11.40 7.06
C ILE A 91 7.37 -12.80 6.49
N VAL A 92 7.89 -13.06 5.29
CA VAL A 92 7.78 -14.36 4.62
C VAL A 92 9.16 -14.98 4.49
N LYS A 93 9.27 -16.27 4.83
CA LYS A 93 10.47 -17.06 4.58
C LYS A 93 10.24 -17.92 3.35
N GLU A 94 11.11 -17.79 2.35
CA GLU A 94 11.08 -18.60 1.13
C GLU A 94 12.50 -18.94 0.72
N LYS A 95 12.78 -20.21 0.44
CA LYS A 95 14.10 -20.69 0.00
C LYS A 95 15.24 -20.23 0.93
N ASN A 96 15.04 -20.30 2.25
CA ASN A 96 15.98 -19.91 3.28
C ASN A 96 16.28 -18.40 3.37
N ASN A 97 15.54 -17.57 2.65
CA ASN A 97 15.62 -16.12 2.71
C ASN A 97 14.37 -15.52 3.31
N TYR A 98 14.50 -14.32 3.87
CA TYR A 98 13.38 -13.59 4.46
C TYR A 98 13.04 -12.39 3.60
N PHE A 99 11.75 -12.15 3.41
CA PHE A 99 11.24 -11.05 2.59
C PHE A 99 10.22 -10.23 3.38
N ASN A 100 10.31 -8.93 3.23
CA ASN A 100 9.21 -8.04 3.60
C ASN A 100 8.25 -8.06 2.39
N ARG A 101 7.27 -8.96 2.44
CA ARG A 101 6.41 -9.26 1.30
C ARG A 101 5.01 -8.70 1.48
N LEU A 102 4.61 -7.91 0.52
CA LEU A 102 3.23 -7.49 0.37
C LEU A 102 2.47 -8.55 -0.44
N TYR A 103 1.33 -8.96 0.08
CA TYR A 103 0.35 -9.73 -0.67
C TYR A 103 -0.87 -8.86 -0.94
N ALA A 104 -1.43 -9.01 -2.15
CA ALA A 104 -2.76 -8.52 -2.51
C ALA A 104 -3.61 -9.75 -2.77
N VAL A 105 -4.55 -10.05 -1.88
CA VAL A 105 -5.31 -11.31 -1.88
C VAL A 105 -6.76 -11.03 -2.28
N TYR A 106 -7.22 -11.73 -3.32
CA TYR A 106 -8.58 -11.63 -3.85
C TYR A 106 -9.51 -12.59 -3.08
N PRO A 107 -10.83 -12.33 -3.12
CA PRO A 107 -11.81 -13.19 -2.43
C PRO A 107 -11.70 -14.67 -2.75
N GLU A 108 -11.33 -15.03 -3.99
CA GLU A 108 -11.22 -16.43 -4.42
C GLU A 108 -9.87 -17.07 -4.04
N GLY A 109 -8.99 -16.34 -3.35
CA GLY A 109 -7.67 -16.80 -2.99
C GLY A 109 -6.58 -16.57 -4.04
N LYS A 110 -6.93 -16.06 -5.20
CA LYS A 110 -5.96 -15.55 -6.17
C LYS A 110 -5.18 -14.41 -5.52
N TYR A 111 -3.92 -14.23 -5.90
CA TYR A 111 -3.11 -13.20 -5.27
C TYR A 111 -2.08 -12.59 -6.21
N GLY A 112 -1.63 -11.38 -5.88
CA GLY A 112 -0.40 -10.79 -6.35
C GLY A 112 0.55 -10.60 -5.18
N LYS A 113 1.83 -10.43 -5.44
CA LYS A 113 2.84 -10.21 -4.41
C LYS A 113 3.88 -9.20 -4.86
N TYR A 114 4.47 -8.53 -3.89
CA TYR A 114 5.59 -7.61 -4.10
C TYR A 114 6.56 -7.72 -2.93
N ASP A 115 7.83 -7.96 -3.20
CA ASP A 115 8.88 -7.96 -2.19
C ASP A 115 9.57 -6.59 -2.17
N LYS A 116 9.69 -5.99 -0.98
CA LYS A 116 10.29 -4.67 -0.80
C LYS A 116 11.67 -4.62 -1.46
N LYS A 117 11.84 -3.68 -2.40
CA LYS A 117 13.11 -3.54 -3.11
C LYS A 117 14.13 -2.76 -2.30
N HIS A 118 13.73 -1.65 -1.70
CA HIS A 118 14.64 -0.77 -0.98
C HIS A 118 14.53 -1.06 0.53
N LEU A 119 15.48 -1.86 1.02
CA LEU A 119 15.52 -2.21 2.43
C LEU A 119 16.06 -1.03 3.23
N PHE A 120 15.44 -0.78 4.39
CA PHE A 120 15.79 0.37 5.21
C PHE A 120 17.12 0.14 5.95
N THR A 121 18.23 0.63 5.36
CA THR A 121 19.57 0.37 5.86
C THR A 121 19.84 0.98 7.24
N LEU A 122 19.24 2.14 7.55
CA LEU A 122 19.37 2.75 8.88
C LEU A 122 18.72 1.89 9.98
N GLY A 123 17.75 1.07 9.63
CA GLY A 123 17.10 0.13 10.54
C GLY A 123 17.74 -1.27 10.54
N GLY A 124 18.74 -1.50 9.71
CA GLY A 124 19.41 -2.79 9.61
C GLY A 124 18.65 -3.83 8.80
N GLU A 125 17.61 -3.44 8.07
CA GLU A 125 16.76 -4.39 7.34
C GLU A 125 17.55 -5.25 6.36
N GLN A 126 18.58 -4.71 5.72
CA GLN A 126 19.42 -5.40 4.76
C GLN A 126 20.21 -6.58 5.35
N ASP A 127 20.40 -6.59 6.67
CA ASP A 127 21.14 -7.67 7.35
C ASP A 127 20.27 -8.90 7.57
N PHE A 128 18.94 -8.76 7.47
CA PHE A 128 17.99 -9.82 7.77
C PHE A 128 17.07 -10.19 6.61
N PHE A 129 16.84 -9.27 5.68
CA PHE A 129 15.89 -9.46 4.58
C PHE A 129 16.59 -9.39 3.23
N GLU A 130 16.01 -10.09 2.25
CA GLU A 130 16.43 -10.02 0.85
C GLU A 130 15.60 -8.95 0.11
N PRO A 131 16.23 -8.13 -0.74
CA PRO A 131 15.48 -7.18 -1.57
C PRO A 131 14.71 -7.88 -2.68
N GLY A 132 13.54 -7.35 -3.02
CA GLY A 132 12.83 -7.72 -4.22
C GLY A 132 13.50 -7.15 -5.46
N VAL A 133 13.14 -7.69 -6.62
CA VAL A 133 13.75 -7.31 -7.91
C VAL A 133 12.73 -6.86 -8.94
N GLU A 134 11.44 -7.06 -8.69
CA GLU A 134 10.36 -6.80 -9.65
C GLU A 134 9.25 -5.96 -9.05
N LYS A 135 8.71 -5.03 -9.86
CA LYS A 135 7.43 -4.38 -9.56
C LYS A 135 6.30 -5.34 -9.88
N SER A 136 5.16 -5.13 -9.23
CA SER A 136 3.94 -5.90 -9.48
C SER A 136 2.80 -4.97 -9.85
N ILE A 137 1.95 -5.40 -10.77
CA ILE A 137 0.71 -4.71 -11.09
C ILE A 137 -0.45 -5.62 -10.70
N ILE A 138 -1.30 -5.10 -9.83
CA ILE A 138 -2.51 -5.79 -9.37
C ILE A 138 -3.68 -5.18 -10.12
N THR A 139 -4.57 -6.01 -10.64
CA THR A 139 -5.75 -5.52 -11.38
C THR A 139 -7.04 -5.89 -10.67
N THR A 140 -7.93 -4.92 -10.52
CA THR A 140 -9.28 -5.14 -10.01
C THR A 140 -10.22 -4.07 -10.56
N LYS A 141 -11.41 -4.45 -10.98
CA LYS A 141 -12.42 -3.54 -11.56
C LYS A 141 -11.87 -2.66 -12.69
N GLY A 142 -10.93 -3.16 -13.48
CA GLY A 142 -10.31 -2.40 -14.55
C GLY A 142 -9.24 -1.40 -14.11
N TRP A 143 -8.92 -1.34 -12.82
CA TRP A 143 -7.84 -0.51 -12.27
C TRP A 143 -6.54 -1.29 -12.26
N LYS A 144 -5.45 -0.63 -12.63
CA LYS A 144 -4.09 -1.13 -12.50
C LYS A 144 -3.45 -0.49 -11.28
N ILE A 145 -2.99 -1.29 -10.35
CA ILE A 145 -2.51 -0.86 -9.04
C ILE A 145 -1.07 -1.32 -8.85
N CYS A 146 -0.18 -0.40 -8.51
CA CYS A 146 1.22 -0.69 -8.22
C CYS A 146 1.48 -0.55 -6.72
N PRO A 147 1.60 -1.66 -5.97
CA PRO A 147 1.91 -1.61 -4.55
C PRO A 147 3.42 -1.54 -4.32
N LEU A 148 3.83 -0.67 -3.42
CA LEU A 148 5.21 -0.49 -2.97
C LEU A 148 5.24 -0.43 -1.43
N ILE A 149 6.43 -0.45 -0.86
CA ILE A 149 6.61 -0.53 0.60
C ILE A 149 7.57 0.54 1.10
N CYS A 150 7.05 1.43 1.92
CA CYS A 150 7.75 2.36 2.82
C CYS A 150 8.96 3.08 2.20
N TYR A 151 10.17 2.60 2.44
CA TYR A 151 11.42 3.20 1.97
C TYR A 151 11.49 3.35 0.45
N ASP A 152 10.74 2.53 -0.29
CA ASP A 152 10.60 2.67 -1.75
C ASP A 152 10.17 4.08 -2.15
N LEU A 153 9.42 4.78 -1.27
CA LEU A 153 8.94 6.13 -1.52
C LEU A 153 10.07 7.15 -1.78
N ARG A 154 11.26 6.90 -1.25
CA ARG A 154 12.41 7.80 -1.43
C ARG A 154 13.11 7.63 -2.79
N PHE A 155 12.70 6.66 -3.58
CA PHE A 155 13.40 6.29 -4.83
C PHE A 155 12.46 6.46 -6.03
N PRO A 156 12.40 7.68 -6.60
CA PRO A 156 11.40 8.00 -7.64
C PRO A 156 11.57 7.19 -8.93
N ALA A 157 12.79 6.80 -9.28
CA ALA A 157 13.02 6.01 -10.50
C ALA A 157 12.30 4.66 -10.43
N TRP A 158 12.25 4.03 -9.25
CA TRP A 158 11.61 2.73 -9.08
C TRP A 158 10.10 2.80 -9.30
N SER A 159 9.45 3.84 -8.81
CA SER A 159 8.00 4.02 -8.94
C SER A 159 7.59 4.68 -10.26
N ARG A 160 8.55 5.19 -11.03
CA ARG A 160 8.23 5.98 -12.21
C ARG A 160 7.35 5.21 -13.18
N LEU A 161 6.18 5.78 -13.49
CA LEU A 161 5.20 5.21 -14.39
C LEU A 161 5.76 5.10 -15.81
N LYS A 162 5.59 3.96 -16.43
CA LYS A 162 5.91 3.74 -17.84
C LYS A 162 4.69 4.02 -18.70
N TYR A 163 4.88 4.84 -19.74
CA TYR A 163 3.85 5.21 -20.69
C TYR A 163 4.22 4.65 -22.06
N GLN A 164 3.31 3.90 -22.68
CA GLN A 164 3.54 3.25 -23.97
C GLN A 164 2.55 3.71 -25.05
N GLY A 165 1.78 4.76 -24.78
CA GLY A 165 0.79 5.29 -25.71
C GLY A 165 -0.51 5.67 -25.02
N PRO A 166 -1.49 6.22 -25.76
CA PRO A 166 -2.81 6.54 -25.21
C PRO A 166 -3.42 5.29 -24.58
N ASP A 167 -3.97 5.42 -23.37
CA ASP A 167 -4.57 4.34 -22.57
C ASP A 167 -3.59 3.22 -22.18
N LEU A 168 -2.28 3.41 -22.41
CA LEU A 168 -1.24 2.44 -22.05
C LEU A 168 -0.36 2.98 -20.91
N TYR A 169 -1.00 3.47 -19.85
CA TYR A 169 -0.35 3.83 -18.59
C TYR A 169 -0.08 2.58 -17.78
N GLU A 170 1.11 2.46 -17.19
CA GLU A 170 1.52 1.28 -16.41
C GLU A 170 0.59 1.00 -15.24
N TYR A 171 0.13 2.05 -14.55
CA TYR A 171 -0.79 1.92 -13.42
C TYR A 171 -1.67 3.18 -13.29
N ASP A 172 -2.75 3.05 -12.53
CA ASP A 172 -3.70 4.13 -12.23
C ASP A 172 -3.60 4.58 -10.78
N LEU A 173 -3.14 3.69 -9.91
CA LEU A 173 -3.05 3.88 -8.47
C LEU A 173 -1.72 3.35 -7.97
N LEU A 174 -0.98 4.20 -7.26
CA LEU A 174 0.28 3.86 -6.61
C LEU A 174 0.04 3.80 -5.11
N ILE A 175 0.44 2.70 -4.46
CA ILE A 175 0.21 2.50 -3.02
C ILE A 175 1.54 2.30 -2.30
N TYR A 176 1.69 2.97 -1.16
CA TYR A 176 2.79 2.74 -0.22
C TYR A 176 2.23 2.31 1.12
N VAL A 177 2.53 1.07 1.54
CA VAL A 177 2.28 0.62 2.91
C VAL A 177 3.52 0.89 3.74
N ALA A 178 3.38 1.35 4.99
CA ALA A 178 4.54 1.88 5.70
C ALA A 178 4.49 1.72 7.21
N SER A 179 5.71 1.73 7.78
CA SER A 179 6.04 2.07 9.15
C SER A 179 7.00 3.27 9.09
N TRP A 180 6.42 4.46 8.86
CA TRP A 180 7.18 5.69 8.60
C TRP A 180 7.15 6.57 9.85
N PRO A 181 8.28 6.79 10.53
CA PRO A 181 8.29 7.39 11.85
C PRO A 181 8.04 8.90 11.84
N LYS A 182 7.56 9.39 12.97
CA LYS A 182 7.26 10.80 13.24
C LYS A 182 8.40 11.75 12.82
N MET A 183 9.64 11.40 13.12
CA MET A 183 10.78 12.27 12.86
C MET A 183 11.00 12.56 11.37
N ARG A 184 10.41 11.78 10.48
CA ARG A 184 10.53 11.93 9.02
C ARG A 184 9.18 12.18 8.33
N ILE A 185 8.16 12.56 9.10
CA ILE A 185 6.79 12.66 8.58
C ILE A 185 6.62 13.69 7.45
N ASN A 186 7.41 14.75 7.46
CA ASN A 186 7.34 15.76 6.39
C ASN A 186 7.72 15.15 5.03
N ALA A 187 8.74 14.29 5.00
CA ALA A 187 9.13 13.59 3.77
C ALA A 187 7.99 12.68 3.27
N TRP A 188 7.32 11.98 4.17
CA TRP A 188 6.16 11.15 3.86
C TRP A 188 5.07 11.95 3.16
N ASP A 189 4.63 13.04 3.79
CA ASP A 189 3.56 13.90 3.24
C ASP A 189 3.94 14.48 1.89
N THR A 190 5.16 15.02 1.77
CA THR A 190 5.62 15.69 0.56
C THR A 190 5.80 14.72 -0.60
N LEU A 191 6.42 13.57 -0.34
CA LEU A 191 6.73 12.61 -1.40
C LEU A 191 5.49 11.88 -1.93
N LEU A 192 4.50 11.60 -1.09
CA LEU A 192 3.25 11.00 -1.58
C LEU A 192 2.55 11.91 -2.60
N SER A 193 2.45 13.19 -2.29
CA SER A 193 1.86 14.18 -3.20
C SER A 193 2.67 14.29 -4.49
N ALA A 194 4.01 14.34 -4.38
CA ALA A 194 4.91 14.42 -5.53
C ALA A 194 4.76 13.21 -6.47
N ARG A 195 4.65 12.01 -5.90
CA ARG A 195 4.47 10.78 -6.70
C ARG A 195 3.17 10.81 -7.49
N ALA A 196 2.09 11.32 -6.88
CA ALA A 196 0.81 11.46 -7.57
C ALA A 196 0.93 12.41 -8.77
N ILE A 197 1.55 13.56 -8.55
CA ILE A 197 1.72 14.60 -9.59
C ILE A 197 2.58 14.09 -10.75
N GLU A 198 3.78 13.61 -10.46
CA GLU A 198 4.75 13.26 -11.51
C GLU A 198 4.31 12.06 -12.35
N ASN A 199 3.52 11.15 -11.75
CA ASN A 199 3.03 9.96 -12.43
C ASN A 199 1.60 10.09 -12.96
N GLN A 200 0.98 11.26 -12.78
CA GLN A 200 -0.41 11.50 -13.16
C GLN A 200 -1.33 10.33 -12.78
N SER A 201 -1.24 9.93 -11.52
CA SER A 201 -1.96 8.79 -10.95
C SER A 201 -2.44 9.14 -9.55
N TYR A 202 -3.43 8.40 -9.05
CA TYR A 202 -3.71 8.45 -7.62
C TYR A 202 -2.52 7.86 -6.85
N CYS A 203 -2.23 8.43 -5.67
CA CYS A 203 -1.21 7.88 -4.77
C CYS A 203 -1.80 7.77 -3.36
N VAL A 204 -1.60 6.61 -2.75
CA VAL A 204 -2.14 6.31 -1.42
C VAL A 204 -0.99 5.86 -0.52
N GLY A 205 -0.95 6.42 0.69
CA GLY A 205 -0.04 5.97 1.74
C GLY A 205 -0.82 5.46 2.93
N VAL A 206 -0.49 4.28 3.42
CA VAL A 206 -1.08 3.72 4.64
C VAL A 206 0.03 3.47 5.65
N ASN A 207 0.04 4.26 6.71
CA ASN A 207 1.04 4.23 7.76
C ASN A 207 0.41 3.83 9.09
N ARG A 208 1.22 3.25 9.97
CA ARG A 208 0.79 2.94 11.33
C ARG A 208 0.83 4.17 12.23
N THR A 209 0.16 4.07 13.37
CA THR A 209 0.27 4.98 14.52
C THR A 209 0.94 4.29 15.70
N GLY A 210 1.10 4.98 16.80
CA GLY A 210 1.57 4.43 18.06
C GLY A 210 3.08 4.41 18.22
N ILE A 211 3.55 3.65 19.19
CA ILE A 211 4.98 3.51 19.53
C ILE A 211 5.34 2.04 19.37
N ASP A 212 6.42 1.74 18.66
CA ASP A 212 6.87 0.35 18.45
C ASP A 212 7.76 -0.15 19.59
N GLY A 213 8.17 -1.42 19.49
CA GLY A 213 9.01 -2.04 20.53
C GLY A 213 10.42 -1.45 20.63
N ASN A 214 10.84 -0.64 19.67
CA ASN A 214 12.11 0.09 19.68
C ASN A 214 11.96 1.53 20.17
N GLY A 215 10.75 1.93 20.59
CA GLY A 215 10.47 3.27 21.09
C GLY A 215 10.24 4.32 20.02
N LEU A 216 10.15 3.94 18.75
CA LEU A 216 9.84 4.87 17.67
C LEU A 216 8.36 5.21 17.66
N GLU A 217 8.07 6.50 17.51
CA GLU A 217 6.70 7.03 17.45
C GLU A 217 6.27 7.22 16.00
N TYR A 218 5.01 6.90 15.73
CA TYR A 218 4.40 6.98 14.41
C TYR A 218 3.14 7.85 14.48
N LEU A 219 3.03 8.82 13.56
CA LEU A 219 1.91 9.76 13.53
C LEU A 219 0.81 9.36 12.55
N GLY A 220 0.96 8.27 11.81
CA GLY A 220 0.01 7.94 10.77
C GLY A 220 0.18 8.82 9.55
N HIS A 221 -0.66 9.83 9.38
CA HIS A 221 -0.73 10.66 8.17
C HIS A 221 -1.01 9.82 6.93
N SER A 222 -1.76 8.74 7.09
CA SER A 222 -2.27 8.00 5.94
C SER A 222 -3.15 8.93 5.11
N GLY A 223 -3.10 8.79 3.80
CA GLY A 223 -3.86 9.70 2.95
C GLY A 223 -4.01 9.21 1.54
N VAL A 224 -4.94 9.82 0.85
CA VAL A 224 -5.24 9.59 -0.56
C VAL A 224 -4.99 10.90 -1.30
N TYR A 225 -4.11 10.85 -2.29
CA TYR A 225 -3.78 12.00 -3.13
C TYR A 225 -4.28 11.75 -4.54
N ASP A 226 -4.95 12.74 -5.12
CA ASP A 226 -5.33 12.65 -6.52
C ASP A 226 -4.16 13.01 -7.45
N PHE A 227 -4.39 12.92 -8.74
CA PHE A 227 -3.39 13.18 -9.78
C PHE A 227 -2.94 14.65 -9.89
N LEU A 228 -3.58 15.57 -9.16
CA LEU A 228 -3.13 16.95 -9.00
C LEU A 228 -2.22 17.12 -7.78
N GLY A 229 -2.08 16.07 -6.97
CA GLY A 229 -1.35 16.12 -5.71
C GLY A 229 -2.20 16.63 -4.56
N ASP A 230 -3.49 16.86 -4.78
CA ASP A 230 -4.40 17.31 -3.73
C ASP A 230 -4.79 16.15 -2.84
N ARG A 231 -4.83 16.39 -1.53
CA ARG A 231 -5.18 15.38 -0.55
C ARG A 231 -6.70 15.20 -0.52
N GLN A 232 -7.17 14.10 -1.10
CA GLN A 232 -8.58 13.75 -1.16
C GLN A 232 -9.08 13.17 0.18
N ALA A 233 -8.21 12.49 0.91
CA ALA A 233 -8.49 11.98 2.25
C ALA A 233 -7.26 12.12 3.12
N ASP A 234 -7.48 12.44 4.40
CA ASP A 234 -6.44 12.63 5.41
C ASP A 234 -6.91 11.93 6.69
N LEU A 235 -6.19 10.88 7.11
CA LEU A 235 -6.57 10.11 8.29
C LEU A 235 -6.03 10.73 9.60
N GLY A 236 -5.26 11.80 9.52
CA GLY A 236 -4.73 12.47 10.71
C GLY A 236 -3.77 11.59 11.50
N THR A 237 -3.81 11.70 12.83
CA THR A 237 -2.86 11.03 13.73
C THR A 237 -3.49 9.94 14.61
N SER A 238 -4.79 9.75 14.56
CA SER A 238 -5.51 8.80 15.41
C SER A 238 -5.71 7.45 14.70
N VAL A 239 -5.97 6.41 15.46
CA VAL A 239 -6.44 5.14 14.92
C VAL A 239 -7.74 5.41 14.16
N THR A 240 -7.72 5.16 12.85
CA THR A 240 -8.81 5.57 11.95
C THR A 240 -8.89 4.61 10.76
N THR A 241 -10.11 4.22 10.42
CA THR A 241 -10.39 3.52 9.18
C THR A 241 -11.25 4.45 8.29
N SER A 242 -10.85 4.62 7.04
CA SER A 242 -11.53 5.54 6.12
C SER A 242 -11.72 4.88 4.76
N THR A 243 -12.91 5.03 4.18
CA THR A 243 -13.24 4.56 2.83
C THR A 243 -13.38 5.76 1.91
N THR A 244 -12.68 5.72 0.77
CA THR A 244 -12.63 6.80 -0.22
C THR A 244 -12.95 6.22 -1.59
N VAL A 245 -13.64 6.99 -2.41
CA VAL A 245 -13.99 6.60 -3.79
C VAL A 245 -13.05 7.30 -4.76
N LEU A 246 -12.37 6.52 -5.62
CA LEU A 246 -11.50 7.03 -6.67
C LEU A 246 -12.25 7.00 -8.01
N SER A 247 -12.20 8.11 -8.75
CA SER A 247 -12.88 8.25 -10.04
C SER A 247 -11.95 7.86 -11.20
N LYS A 248 -12.30 6.79 -11.91
CA LYS A 248 -11.57 6.39 -13.11
C LYS A 248 -11.81 7.39 -14.25
N GLU A 249 -13.04 7.85 -14.38
CA GLU A 249 -13.42 8.84 -15.38
C GLU A 249 -12.64 10.15 -15.19
N GLY A 250 -12.51 10.61 -13.94
CA GLY A 250 -11.73 11.81 -13.62
C GLY A 250 -10.25 11.66 -13.98
N LEU A 251 -9.68 10.51 -13.68
CA LEU A 251 -8.28 10.22 -14.04
C LEU A 251 -8.07 10.19 -15.56
N ASP A 252 -8.95 9.50 -16.27
CA ASP A 252 -8.84 9.36 -17.73
C ASP A 252 -9.01 10.71 -18.43
N LEU A 253 -9.96 11.53 -17.95
CA LEU A 253 -10.16 12.87 -18.48
C LEU A 253 -8.93 13.76 -18.26
N PHE A 254 -8.35 13.74 -17.06
CA PHE A 254 -7.15 14.51 -16.76
C PHE A 254 -5.99 14.11 -17.67
N ARG A 255 -5.75 12.80 -17.83
CA ARG A 255 -4.67 12.29 -18.66
C ARG A 255 -4.85 12.61 -20.14
N SER A 256 -6.08 12.57 -20.66
CA SER A 256 -6.35 12.92 -22.06
C SER A 256 -6.25 14.42 -22.31
N THR A 257 -6.64 15.24 -21.32
CA THR A 257 -6.55 16.69 -21.41
C THR A 257 -5.10 17.17 -21.31
N PHE A 258 -4.30 16.53 -20.44
CA PHE A 258 -2.90 16.87 -20.18
C PHE A 258 -1.99 15.66 -20.38
N PRO A 259 -1.67 15.28 -21.64
CA PRO A 259 -0.91 14.07 -21.91
C PRO A 259 0.60 14.24 -21.70
N PHE A 260 1.01 14.69 -20.51
CA PHE A 260 2.41 15.00 -20.18
C PHE A 260 3.33 13.79 -20.33
N GLN A 261 2.82 12.57 -20.14
CA GLN A 261 3.65 11.36 -20.21
C GLN A 261 4.18 11.06 -21.61
N LYS A 262 3.60 11.67 -22.66
CA LYS A 262 4.14 11.55 -24.02
C LYS A 262 5.56 12.07 -24.15
N GLU A 263 5.94 13.02 -23.28
CA GLU A 263 7.25 13.67 -23.29
C GLU A 263 8.20 13.11 -22.24
N ALA A 264 7.76 12.09 -21.49
CA ALA A 264 8.57 11.49 -20.44
C ALA A 264 9.78 10.78 -21.02
N ASP A 265 10.89 10.87 -20.34
CA ASP A 265 12.12 10.16 -20.70
C ASP A 265 11.95 8.64 -20.52
N SER A 266 12.52 7.88 -21.43
CA SER A 266 12.56 6.42 -21.34
C SER A 266 13.88 6.00 -20.72
N PHE A 267 13.84 5.04 -19.80
CA PHE A 267 15.04 4.48 -19.18
C PHE A 267 14.78 3.04 -18.74
N ASN A 268 15.85 2.29 -18.54
CA ASN A 268 15.80 0.93 -18.01
C ASN A 268 16.73 0.81 -16.80
N PHE A 269 16.37 -0.07 -15.87
CA PHE A 269 17.25 -0.45 -14.77
C PHE A 269 18.32 -1.40 -15.29
N LEU A 270 19.56 -1.23 -14.83
CA LEU A 270 20.72 -2.08 -15.19
C LEU A 270 20.71 -3.40 -14.41
#